data_97a41dd8531f8acb0d64e67e12ef7168
#
_entry.id   97a41dd8531f8acb0d64e67e12ef7168
#
_cell.length_a   1.000
_cell.length_b   1.000
_cell.length_c   1.000
_cell.angle_alpha   90.00
_cell.angle_beta   90.00
_cell.angle_gamma   90.00
#
_symmetry.space_group_name_H-M   'P 1'
#
loop_
_entity.id
_entity.type
_entity.pdbx_description
1 polymer ?
#
loop_
_entity_poly.entity_id
_entity_poly.type
_entity_poly.pdbx_seq_one_letter_code
_entity_poly.pdbx_strand_id
1 'polypeptide(L)'
;MLSKTKIQVDYTTKTKYFQLFLPINFEMNIPADDSVRLLSNVLEDLDYTELYRAYSRKEKKCAVSPKNLFKVLVYAYMCNLRSTRQIETACKRDINFMYLLEGAKAPDHNTIARFRSTRLEGIVEGLFNQVVLLLKDYGELSCENLFVDGTKIEANANKYTFVWKKTILKNQAKLQDRMHKELPALLAKYGFKMYLAEDIKAKRLKKFIGRLNKIKLTVVFVSGIGKRKTDFQRDYELLMDWYEKEKKYEYYLRRMKDRNSLSKTDESATFMHLKEDHMRNSQLKPAYNIQIAVDAECIVATEIFNERNDVHTFVPFMRKIEKQLGIKYMYPTADAGYESEENYTYFENNGQKPCIKPANYEQTKTRKYKNDIGRAESGVKTKN
;
A
#
# COMPACT_ATOMS: atom_id res chain seq x y z
N MET A 1 70.72 27.14 -16.19
CA MET A 1 69.77 27.72 -15.21
C MET A 1 68.44 27.91 -15.90
N LEU A 2 67.46 27.04 -15.62
CA LEU A 2 66.11 27.17 -16.15
C LEU A 2 65.32 28.15 -15.23
N SER A 3 64.92 29.28 -15.79
CA SER A 3 64.09 30.26 -15.06
C SER A 3 62.71 29.65 -14.78
N LYS A 4 62.37 29.44 -13.56
CA LYS A 4 61.05 29.11 -13.12
C LYS A 4 60.15 30.34 -13.35
N THR A 5 59.53 30.44 -14.49
CA THR A 5 58.44 31.43 -14.73
C THR A 5 57.30 31.02 -13.81
N LYS A 6 57.04 31.76 -12.73
CA LYS A 6 55.81 31.65 -11.94
C LYS A 6 54.67 32.18 -12.85
N ILE A 7 53.81 31.27 -13.30
CA ILE A 7 52.57 31.67 -13.92
C ILE A 7 51.71 32.28 -12.81
N GLN A 8 51.56 33.58 -12.86
CA GLN A 8 50.66 34.28 -11.95
C GLN A 8 49.23 34.05 -12.46
N VAL A 9 48.40 33.42 -11.66
CA VAL A 9 46.99 33.22 -12.00
C VAL A 9 46.27 34.56 -11.94
N ASP A 10 45.78 35.03 -13.03
CA ASP A 10 44.97 36.25 -13.09
C ASP A 10 43.51 35.94 -12.71
N TYR A 11 43.15 36.30 -11.49
CA TYR A 11 41.79 36.11 -10.96
C TYR A 11 40.81 37.19 -11.44
N THR A 12 41.24 38.17 -12.26
CA THR A 12 40.40 39.25 -12.72
C THR A 12 39.69 38.95 -14.03
N THR A 13 40.13 37.96 -14.78
CA THR A 13 39.50 37.53 -16.04
C THR A 13 38.22 36.75 -15.75
N LYS A 14 37.09 37.45 -15.73
CA LYS A 14 35.76 36.84 -15.76
C LYS A 14 35.44 36.31 -17.13
N THR A 15 35.79 35.06 -17.43
CA THR A 15 35.26 34.35 -18.59
C THR A 15 33.82 33.92 -18.29
N LYS A 16 32.86 34.37 -19.12
CA LYS A 16 31.44 34.02 -19.02
C LYS A 16 31.15 32.51 -19.14
N TYR A 17 32.08 31.75 -19.69
CA TYR A 17 31.95 30.31 -19.92
C TYR A 17 33.24 29.64 -19.46
N PHE A 18 33.14 28.91 -18.36
CA PHE A 18 34.21 28.05 -17.85
C PHE A 18 33.81 26.60 -18.06
N GLN A 19 34.44 25.92 -19.01
CA GLN A 19 34.23 24.51 -19.24
C GLN A 19 35.43 23.76 -18.70
N LEU A 20 35.25 23.20 -17.51
CA LEU A 20 36.24 22.31 -16.88
C LEU A 20 36.00 20.86 -17.36
N PHE A 21 36.81 20.38 -18.28
CA PHE A 21 36.91 18.94 -18.57
C PHE A 21 37.84 18.32 -17.53
N LEU A 22 37.29 17.84 -16.41
CA LEU A 22 37.99 16.94 -15.53
C LEU A 22 37.66 15.51 -15.96
N PRO A 23 38.65 14.69 -16.36
CA PRO A 23 38.47 13.25 -16.45
C PRO A 23 38.31 12.73 -15.02
N ILE A 24 37.07 12.74 -14.50
CA ILE A 24 36.78 12.23 -13.16
C ILE A 24 36.77 10.71 -13.29
N ASN A 25 37.80 10.06 -12.77
CA ASN A 25 37.72 8.63 -12.52
C ASN A 25 37.02 8.41 -11.17
N PHE A 26 35.75 8.03 -11.22
CA PHE A 26 34.93 7.80 -10.04
C PHE A 26 35.54 6.71 -9.15
N GLU A 27 36.19 5.71 -9.72
CA GLU A 27 36.83 4.62 -8.98
C GLU A 27 37.97 5.10 -8.10
N MET A 28 38.69 6.15 -8.49
CA MET A 28 39.77 6.72 -7.69
C MET A 28 39.29 7.69 -6.59
N ASN A 29 38.13 8.27 -6.76
CA ASN A 29 37.63 9.31 -5.86
C ASN A 29 36.67 8.78 -4.78
N ILE A 30 36.10 7.59 -4.97
CA ILE A 30 35.23 6.95 -3.99
C ILE A 30 36.05 5.95 -3.18
N PRO A 31 36.07 6.01 -1.84
CA PRO A 31 36.78 5.05 -1.00
C PRO A 31 36.40 3.60 -1.32
N ALA A 32 37.35 2.68 -1.14
CA ALA A 32 37.09 1.26 -1.44
C ALA A 32 36.03 0.63 -0.52
N ASP A 33 35.86 1.16 0.69
CA ASP A 33 34.92 0.76 1.73
C ASP A 33 33.62 1.58 1.72
N ASP A 34 33.41 2.46 0.73
CA ASP A 34 32.17 3.23 0.64
C ASP A 34 30.98 2.30 0.37
N SER A 35 29.89 2.55 1.09
CA SER A 35 28.65 1.78 1.01
C SER A 35 28.05 1.73 -0.39
N VAL A 36 28.29 2.74 -1.24
CA VAL A 36 27.81 2.76 -2.62
C VAL A 36 28.40 1.63 -3.47
N ARG A 37 29.66 1.24 -3.18
CA ARG A 37 30.31 0.13 -3.89
C ARG A 37 29.68 -1.21 -3.53
N LEU A 38 29.47 -1.44 -2.23
CA LEU A 38 28.82 -2.64 -1.75
C LEU A 38 27.39 -2.73 -2.31
N LEU A 39 26.62 -1.65 -2.21
CA LEU A 39 25.27 -1.58 -2.79
C LEU A 39 25.29 -1.89 -4.29
N SER A 40 26.21 -1.25 -5.05
CA SER A 40 26.27 -1.46 -6.49
C SER A 40 26.56 -2.92 -6.83
N ASN A 41 27.48 -3.57 -6.10
CA ASN A 41 27.84 -4.98 -6.31
C ASN A 41 26.65 -5.90 -5.99
N VAL A 42 26.03 -5.76 -4.81
CA VAL A 42 24.87 -6.58 -4.41
C VAL A 42 23.72 -6.44 -5.40
N LEU A 43 23.44 -5.22 -5.85
CA LEU A 43 22.35 -4.98 -6.81
C LEU A 43 22.72 -5.33 -8.25
N GLU A 44 24.00 -5.55 -8.58
CA GLU A 44 24.40 -5.98 -9.92
C GLU A 44 23.95 -7.41 -10.24
N ASP A 45 23.97 -8.29 -9.25
CA ASP A 45 23.68 -9.72 -9.39
C ASP A 45 22.17 -10.06 -9.44
N LEU A 46 21.30 -9.07 -9.31
CA LEU A 46 19.85 -9.28 -9.34
C LEU A 46 19.33 -9.53 -10.77
N ASP A 47 18.30 -10.34 -10.91
CA ASP A 47 17.56 -10.51 -12.17
C ASP A 47 16.57 -9.37 -12.38
N TYR A 48 16.84 -8.52 -13.34
CA TYR A 48 16.00 -7.38 -13.74
C TYR A 48 15.05 -7.69 -14.91
N THR A 49 14.87 -8.94 -15.29
CA THR A 49 14.08 -9.33 -16.48
C THR A 49 12.65 -8.76 -16.41
N GLU A 50 11.98 -8.87 -15.25
CA GLU A 50 10.62 -8.31 -15.08
C GLU A 50 10.62 -6.78 -15.17
N LEU A 51 11.64 -6.11 -14.62
CA LEU A 51 11.77 -4.66 -14.72
C LEU A 51 11.96 -4.21 -16.17
N TYR A 52 12.75 -4.93 -16.95
CA TYR A 52 12.93 -4.61 -18.37
C TYR A 52 11.66 -4.88 -19.18
N ARG A 53 10.86 -5.88 -18.83
CA ARG A 53 9.55 -6.16 -19.46
C ARG A 53 8.51 -5.04 -19.21
N ALA A 54 8.64 -4.28 -18.12
CA ALA A 54 7.78 -3.13 -17.85
C ALA A 54 7.96 -1.97 -18.84
N TYR A 55 8.98 -2.03 -19.71
CA TYR A 55 9.24 -1.03 -20.74
C TYR A 55 8.79 -1.52 -22.12
N SER A 56 8.03 -0.71 -22.83
CA SER A 56 7.61 -1.00 -24.21
C SER A 56 8.77 -0.78 -25.18
N ARG A 57 8.91 -1.65 -26.18
CA ARG A 57 9.87 -1.45 -27.29
C ARG A 57 9.61 -0.19 -28.11
N LYS A 58 8.38 0.36 -28.05
CA LYS A 58 7.96 1.56 -28.79
C LYS A 58 8.20 2.86 -28.00
N GLU A 59 8.56 2.75 -26.73
CA GLU A 59 8.82 3.92 -25.89
C GLU A 59 10.16 4.55 -26.22
N LYS A 60 10.24 5.87 -26.02
CA LYS A 60 11.52 6.60 -26.08
C LYS A 60 12.44 6.02 -25.00
N LYS A 61 13.62 5.59 -25.39
CA LYS A 61 14.61 5.06 -24.44
C LYS A 61 14.95 6.12 -23.39
N CYS A 62 14.94 5.73 -22.13
CA CYS A 62 15.46 6.58 -21.06
C CYS A 62 16.98 6.71 -21.21
N ALA A 63 17.52 7.87 -20.86
CA ALA A 63 18.97 8.09 -20.89
C ALA A 63 19.70 7.23 -19.84
N VAL A 64 19.01 6.85 -18.76
CA VAL A 64 19.52 5.99 -17.69
C VAL A 64 18.88 4.62 -17.79
N SER A 65 19.64 3.55 -17.60
CA SER A 65 19.10 2.19 -17.60
C SER A 65 18.12 1.98 -16.43
N PRO A 66 17.10 1.12 -16.57
CA PRO A 66 16.19 0.80 -15.46
C PRO A 66 16.91 0.25 -14.23
N LYS A 67 17.95 -0.56 -14.41
CA LYS A 67 18.83 -1.09 -13.35
C LYS A 67 19.49 0.06 -12.58
N ASN A 68 20.13 0.99 -13.29
CA ASN A 68 20.81 2.11 -12.64
C ASN A 68 19.82 3.07 -11.95
N LEU A 69 18.62 3.27 -12.50
CA LEU A 69 17.57 4.01 -11.81
C LEU A 69 17.14 3.32 -10.50
N PHE A 70 17.11 2.00 -10.49
CA PHE A 70 16.81 1.23 -9.27
C PHE A 70 17.92 1.40 -8.25
N LYS A 71 19.21 1.23 -8.64
CA LYS A 71 20.37 1.47 -7.77
C LYS A 71 20.36 2.87 -7.17
N VAL A 72 20.11 3.89 -7.99
CA VAL A 72 20.01 5.30 -7.56
C VAL A 72 18.87 5.47 -6.53
N LEU A 73 17.72 4.85 -6.76
CA LEU A 73 16.58 4.98 -5.85
C LEU A 73 16.86 4.30 -4.50
N VAL A 74 17.44 3.10 -4.50
CA VAL A 74 17.80 2.39 -3.26
C VAL A 74 18.85 3.18 -2.48
N TYR A 75 19.91 3.65 -3.14
CA TYR A 75 20.95 4.45 -2.50
C TYR A 75 20.40 5.78 -1.95
N ALA A 76 19.48 6.42 -2.67
CA ALA A 76 18.81 7.63 -2.20
C ALA A 76 18.07 7.38 -0.87
N TYR A 77 17.38 6.25 -0.74
CA TYR A 77 16.69 5.91 0.50
C TYR A 77 17.66 5.56 1.64
N MET A 78 18.80 4.92 1.34
CA MET A 78 19.88 4.74 2.33
C MET A 78 20.41 6.09 2.85
N CYS A 79 20.48 7.11 1.98
CA CYS A 79 20.88 8.48 2.33
C CYS A 79 19.72 9.35 2.86
N ASN A 80 18.55 8.77 3.20
CA ASN A 80 17.33 9.49 3.61
C ASN A 80 16.78 10.52 2.59
N LEU A 81 17.15 10.41 1.32
CA LEU A 81 16.63 11.25 0.26
C LEU A 81 15.35 10.63 -0.31
N ARG A 82 14.19 11.17 0.07
CA ARG A 82 12.87 10.62 -0.35
C ARG A 82 12.21 11.44 -1.46
N SER A 83 12.55 12.72 -1.57
CA SER A 83 11.99 13.60 -2.59
C SER A 83 12.68 13.39 -3.94
N THR A 84 11.91 13.16 -5.00
CA THR A 84 12.46 12.98 -6.36
C THR A 84 13.26 14.19 -6.85
N ARG A 85 12.95 15.41 -6.39
CA ARG A 85 13.72 16.63 -6.68
C ARG A 85 15.06 16.64 -5.94
N GLN A 86 15.12 16.15 -4.70
CA GLN A 86 16.38 15.99 -3.97
C GLN A 86 17.25 14.93 -4.65
N ILE A 87 16.67 13.81 -5.06
CA ILE A 87 17.38 12.74 -5.80
C ILE A 87 17.93 13.27 -7.12
N GLU A 88 17.16 14.02 -7.91
CA GLU A 88 17.64 14.69 -9.12
C GLU A 88 18.84 15.60 -8.82
N THR A 89 18.77 16.38 -7.74
CA THR A 89 19.86 17.29 -7.33
C THR A 89 21.10 16.49 -6.93
N ALA A 90 20.94 15.40 -6.16
CA ALA A 90 22.03 14.51 -5.79
C ALA A 90 22.70 13.87 -7.03
N CYS A 91 21.92 13.36 -7.97
CA CYS A 91 22.44 12.84 -9.25
C CYS A 91 23.28 13.85 -10.06
N LYS A 92 23.09 15.16 -9.83
CA LYS A 92 23.84 16.24 -10.51
C LYS A 92 25.08 16.71 -9.74
N ARG A 93 25.17 16.43 -8.43
CA ARG A 93 26.16 17.09 -7.55
C ARG A 93 26.98 16.11 -6.73
N ASP A 94 26.44 14.91 -6.46
CA ASP A 94 27.07 13.92 -5.60
C ASP A 94 27.77 12.84 -6.44
N ILE A 95 29.03 12.59 -6.12
CA ILE A 95 29.88 11.65 -6.84
C ILE A 95 29.39 10.21 -6.75
N ASN A 96 28.81 9.79 -5.61
CA ASN A 96 28.29 8.44 -5.41
C ASN A 96 27.08 8.18 -6.31
N PHE A 97 26.19 9.20 -6.47
CA PHE A 97 25.09 9.10 -7.42
C PHE A 97 25.57 9.10 -8.87
N MET A 98 26.60 9.89 -9.20
CA MET A 98 27.18 9.89 -10.55
C MET A 98 27.82 8.55 -10.87
N TYR A 99 28.47 7.90 -9.90
CA TYR A 99 29.02 6.54 -10.02
C TYR A 99 27.92 5.54 -10.40
N LEU A 100 26.79 5.54 -9.70
CA LEU A 100 25.65 4.67 -10.00
C LEU A 100 24.99 4.94 -11.36
N LEU A 101 25.15 6.13 -11.90
CA LEU A 101 24.65 6.49 -13.23
C LEU A 101 25.55 5.97 -14.38
N GLU A 102 26.77 5.52 -14.07
CA GLU A 102 27.72 4.95 -15.08
C GLU A 102 27.90 5.87 -16.29
N GLY A 103 28.07 7.18 -16.06
CA GLY A 103 28.24 8.20 -17.10
C GLY A 103 26.97 8.63 -17.81
N ALA A 104 25.82 8.09 -17.46
CA ALA A 104 24.55 8.54 -18.00
C ALA A 104 24.18 9.93 -17.43
N LYS A 105 23.43 10.71 -18.23
CA LYS A 105 22.91 12.00 -17.78
C LYS A 105 21.94 11.84 -16.61
N ALA A 106 22.09 12.69 -15.58
CA ALA A 106 21.21 12.71 -14.43
C ALA A 106 19.72 12.76 -14.85
N PRO A 107 18.87 11.85 -14.34
CA PRO A 107 17.45 11.81 -14.63
C PRO A 107 16.73 13.00 -13.99
N ASP A 108 15.66 13.48 -14.62
CA ASP A 108 14.79 14.49 -14.02
C ASP A 108 13.86 13.88 -12.96
N HIS A 109 13.35 14.72 -12.08
CA HIS A 109 12.45 14.28 -10.99
C HIS A 109 11.16 13.61 -11.46
N ASN A 110 10.65 13.96 -12.66
CA ASN A 110 9.46 13.31 -13.23
C ASN A 110 9.79 11.89 -13.72
N THR A 111 10.97 11.69 -14.29
CA THR A 111 11.45 10.35 -14.67
C THR A 111 11.58 9.46 -13.45
N ILE A 112 12.19 9.96 -12.37
CA ILE A 112 12.33 9.23 -11.10
C ILE A 112 10.94 8.94 -10.50
N ALA A 113 10.03 9.93 -10.48
CA ALA A 113 8.68 9.75 -9.95
C ALA A 113 7.90 8.68 -10.73
N ARG A 114 7.93 8.75 -12.06
CA ARG A 114 7.27 7.77 -12.94
C ARG A 114 7.87 6.38 -12.77
N PHE A 115 9.18 6.27 -12.71
CA PHE A 115 9.87 5.00 -12.46
C PHE A 115 9.36 4.36 -11.17
N ARG A 116 9.37 5.11 -10.06
CA ARG A 116 8.91 4.64 -8.74
C ARG A 116 7.43 4.22 -8.73
N SER A 117 6.55 5.03 -9.33
CA SER A 117 5.10 4.83 -9.23
C SER A 117 4.49 3.89 -10.26
N THR A 118 5.16 3.68 -11.42
CA THR A 118 4.57 2.89 -12.50
C THR A 118 5.42 1.71 -12.95
N ARG A 119 6.77 1.82 -12.86
CA ARG A 119 7.65 0.76 -13.36
C ARG A 119 8.01 -0.25 -12.28
N LEU A 120 8.15 0.22 -11.03
CA LEU A 120 8.44 -0.64 -9.89
C LEU A 120 7.18 -1.25 -9.26
N GLU A 121 5.99 -0.77 -9.63
CA GLU A 121 4.73 -1.33 -9.11
C GLU A 121 4.64 -2.84 -9.41
N GLY A 122 4.49 -3.65 -8.35
CA GLY A 122 4.44 -5.10 -8.44
C GLY A 122 5.79 -5.80 -8.71
N ILE A 123 6.88 -5.06 -8.96
CA ILE A 123 8.20 -5.63 -9.29
C ILE A 123 9.16 -5.50 -8.11
N VAL A 124 9.05 -4.40 -7.35
CA VAL A 124 9.98 -4.11 -6.24
C VAL A 124 10.04 -5.24 -5.21
N GLU A 125 8.95 -5.92 -4.97
CA GLU A 125 8.87 -7.04 -4.05
C GLU A 125 9.71 -8.24 -4.54
N GLY A 126 9.67 -8.54 -5.84
CA GLY A 126 10.50 -9.59 -6.43
C GLY A 126 11.98 -9.29 -6.34
N LEU A 127 12.39 -8.03 -6.56
CA LEU A 127 13.79 -7.60 -6.39
C LEU A 127 14.21 -7.65 -4.92
N PHE A 128 13.34 -7.25 -4.00
CA PHE A 128 13.59 -7.37 -2.56
C PHE A 128 13.78 -8.82 -2.13
N ASN A 129 12.92 -9.73 -2.59
CA ASN A 129 13.03 -11.15 -2.28
C ASN A 129 14.36 -11.75 -2.77
N GLN A 130 14.86 -11.30 -3.93
CA GLN A 130 16.18 -11.73 -4.41
C GLN A 130 17.31 -11.30 -3.46
N VAL A 131 17.24 -10.05 -2.93
CA VAL A 131 18.23 -9.58 -1.93
C VAL A 131 18.16 -10.43 -0.67
N VAL A 132 16.95 -10.76 -0.19
CA VAL A 132 16.78 -11.65 0.98
C VAL A 132 17.38 -13.04 0.74
N LEU A 133 17.17 -13.60 -0.45
CA LEU A 133 17.76 -14.90 -0.81
C LEU A 133 19.31 -14.84 -0.91
N LEU A 134 19.86 -13.73 -1.40
CA LEU A 134 21.32 -13.52 -1.37
C LEU A 134 21.85 -13.47 0.08
N LEU A 135 21.17 -12.79 1.00
CA LEU A 135 21.55 -12.78 2.42
C LEU A 135 21.51 -14.17 3.04
N LYS A 136 20.51 -14.98 2.66
CA LYS A 136 20.45 -16.39 3.06
C LYS A 136 21.66 -17.18 2.53
N ASP A 137 22.00 -17.02 1.25
CA ASP A 137 23.10 -17.73 0.62
C ASP A 137 24.48 -17.34 1.19
N TYR A 138 24.60 -16.09 1.68
CA TYR A 138 25.78 -15.63 2.43
C TYR A 138 25.79 -16.07 3.90
N GLY A 139 24.73 -16.72 4.40
CA GLY A 139 24.63 -17.19 5.78
C GLY A 139 24.32 -16.10 6.80
N GLU A 140 23.84 -14.94 6.35
CA GLU A 140 23.45 -13.80 7.21
C GLU A 140 22.06 -13.98 7.86
N LEU A 141 21.26 -14.94 7.39
CA LEU A 141 19.95 -15.26 7.93
C LEU A 141 19.97 -16.59 8.68
N SER A 142 19.27 -16.65 9.82
CA SER A 142 19.14 -17.88 10.62
C SER A 142 18.25 -18.92 9.93
N CYS A 143 17.25 -18.49 9.19
CA CYS A 143 16.19 -19.29 8.57
C CYS A 143 15.40 -20.20 9.55
N GLU A 144 15.59 -20.01 10.85
CA GLU A 144 14.92 -20.76 11.92
C GLU A 144 13.94 -19.90 12.71
N ASN A 145 14.38 -18.71 13.12
CA ASN A 145 13.63 -17.78 13.94
C ASN A 145 13.10 -16.62 13.09
N LEU A 146 11.84 -16.31 13.24
CA LEU A 146 11.22 -15.17 12.54
C LEU A 146 10.46 -14.31 13.54
N PHE A 147 10.80 -13.05 13.63
CA PHE A 147 10.10 -12.09 14.47
C PHE A 147 9.11 -11.30 13.60
N VAL A 148 7.83 -11.32 13.98
CA VAL A 148 6.77 -10.62 13.27
C VAL A 148 6.17 -9.56 14.18
N ASP A 149 6.11 -8.33 13.69
CA ASP A 149 5.43 -7.22 14.35
C ASP A 149 4.63 -6.38 13.36
N GLY A 150 3.55 -5.80 13.85
CA GLY A 150 2.62 -4.97 13.10
C GLY A 150 2.60 -3.53 13.57
N THR A 151 2.68 -2.61 12.61
CA THR A 151 2.51 -1.19 12.87
C THR A 151 1.38 -0.60 12.05
N LYS A 152 0.65 0.38 12.63
CA LYS A 152 -0.43 1.08 11.94
C LYS A 152 0.04 2.47 11.53
N ILE A 153 0.06 2.71 10.22
CA ILE A 153 0.48 3.99 9.63
C ILE A 153 -0.73 4.76 9.15
N GLU A 154 -0.89 6.01 9.60
CA GLU A 154 -1.96 6.90 9.16
C GLU A 154 -1.84 7.19 7.66
N ALA A 155 -2.94 6.99 6.93
CA ALA A 155 -3.01 7.33 5.52
C ALA A 155 -3.15 8.85 5.33
N ASN A 156 -2.56 9.37 4.26
CA ASN A 156 -2.76 10.77 3.88
C ASN A 156 -4.15 10.99 3.29
N ALA A 157 -5.17 10.82 4.13
CA ALA A 157 -6.58 10.86 3.75
C ALA A 157 -7.41 11.69 4.73
N ASN A 158 -8.50 12.27 4.22
CA ASN A 158 -9.39 13.05 5.07
C ASN A 158 -10.15 12.15 6.06
N LYS A 159 -9.87 12.31 7.35
CA LYS A 159 -10.47 11.52 8.44
C LYS A 159 -11.99 11.71 8.61
N TYR A 160 -12.57 12.75 8.04
CA TYR A 160 -14.00 13.02 8.14
C TYR A 160 -14.80 12.47 6.94
N THR A 161 -14.16 11.99 5.90
CA THR A 161 -14.80 11.43 4.72
C THR A 161 -14.76 9.90 4.73
N PHE A 162 -15.58 9.31 5.57
CA PHE A 162 -15.67 7.86 5.71
C PHE A 162 -16.98 7.30 5.14
N VAL A 163 -16.93 6.04 4.76
CA VAL A 163 -18.08 5.26 4.29
C VAL A 163 -18.15 3.94 5.06
N TRP A 164 -19.27 3.69 5.72
CA TRP A 164 -19.50 2.48 6.49
C TRP A 164 -20.35 1.47 5.72
N LYS A 165 -19.91 0.21 5.63
CA LYS A 165 -20.63 -0.89 4.96
C LYS A 165 -22.04 -1.05 5.50
N LYS A 166 -22.20 -1.07 6.83
CA LYS A 166 -23.51 -1.16 7.51
C LYS A 166 -24.47 -0.05 7.09
N THR A 167 -23.98 1.19 6.95
CA THR A 167 -24.80 2.33 6.53
C THR A 167 -25.23 2.19 5.08
N ILE A 168 -24.33 1.75 4.19
CA ILE A 168 -24.67 1.52 2.78
C ILE A 168 -25.72 0.44 2.66
N LEU A 169 -25.54 -0.71 3.29
CA LEU A 169 -26.50 -1.82 3.24
C LEU A 169 -27.86 -1.42 3.75
N LYS A 170 -27.93 -0.68 4.88
CA LYS A 170 -29.19 -0.15 5.41
C LYS A 170 -29.88 0.82 4.44
N ASN A 171 -29.13 1.70 3.80
CA ASN A 171 -29.68 2.68 2.86
C ASN A 171 -30.06 2.03 1.54
N GLN A 172 -29.30 1.04 1.08
CA GLN A 172 -29.62 0.25 -0.12
C GLN A 172 -30.91 -0.54 0.09
N ALA A 173 -31.08 -1.23 1.22
CA ALA A 173 -32.32 -1.94 1.54
C ALA A 173 -33.54 -1.01 1.49
N LYS A 174 -33.46 0.17 2.12
CA LYS A 174 -34.54 1.17 2.05
C LYS A 174 -34.81 1.65 0.61
N LEU A 175 -33.78 1.79 -0.20
CA LEU A 175 -33.94 2.18 -1.61
C LEU A 175 -34.60 1.05 -2.41
N GLN A 176 -34.21 -0.21 -2.18
CA GLN A 176 -34.82 -1.37 -2.82
C GLN A 176 -36.32 -1.50 -2.46
N ASP A 177 -36.68 -1.37 -1.17
CA ASP A 177 -38.05 -1.39 -0.72
C ASP A 177 -38.89 -0.32 -1.42
N ARG A 178 -38.34 0.89 -1.56
CA ARG A 178 -39.01 1.99 -2.25
C ARG A 178 -39.14 1.72 -3.74
N MET A 179 -38.12 1.23 -4.40
CA MET A 179 -38.12 0.85 -5.81
C MET A 179 -39.16 -0.24 -6.06
N HIS A 180 -39.26 -1.26 -5.22
CA HIS A 180 -40.28 -2.32 -5.37
C HIS A 180 -41.71 -1.80 -5.27
N LYS A 181 -41.96 -0.76 -4.46
CA LYS A 181 -43.27 -0.16 -4.32
C LYS A 181 -43.65 0.76 -5.49
N GLU A 182 -42.75 1.61 -5.94
CA GLU A 182 -43.05 2.70 -6.87
C GLU A 182 -42.71 2.37 -8.33
N LEU A 183 -41.68 1.52 -8.58
CA LEU A 183 -41.25 1.23 -9.94
C LEU A 183 -42.25 0.48 -10.82
N PRO A 184 -43.09 -0.46 -10.30
CA PRO A 184 -44.13 -1.10 -11.11
C PRO A 184 -45.10 -0.11 -11.74
N ALA A 185 -45.54 0.89 -10.98
CA ALA A 185 -46.43 1.91 -11.47
C ALA A 185 -45.78 2.80 -12.56
N LEU A 186 -44.52 3.14 -12.38
CA LEU A 186 -43.72 3.89 -13.38
C LEU A 186 -43.55 3.09 -14.66
N LEU A 187 -43.23 1.78 -14.55
CA LEU A 187 -43.09 0.89 -15.70
C LEU A 187 -44.39 0.78 -16.50
N ALA A 188 -45.54 0.62 -15.81
CA ALA A 188 -46.86 0.59 -16.42
C ALA A 188 -47.20 1.90 -17.11
N LYS A 189 -46.95 3.03 -16.47
CA LYS A 189 -47.20 4.39 -16.99
C LYS A 189 -46.50 4.65 -18.33
N TYR A 190 -45.27 4.15 -18.48
CA TYR A 190 -44.46 4.34 -19.71
C TYR A 190 -44.45 3.13 -20.64
N GLY A 191 -45.26 2.12 -20.37
CA GLY A 191 -45.34 0.90 -21.22
C GLY A 191 -44.05 0.11 -21.30
N PHE A 192 -43.21 0.15 -20.26
CA PHE A 192 -41.94 -0.56 -20.22
C PHE A 192 -42.04 -1.87 -19.45
N LYS A 193 -41.77 -2.97 -20.09
CA LYS A 193 -41.74 -4.29 -19.44
C LYS A 193 -40.32 -4.59 -18.94
N MET A 194 -40.17 -4.76 -17.63
CA MET A 194 -38.92 -5.15 -16.98
C MET A 194 -39.23 -6.19 -15.91
N TYR A 195 -38.41 -7.25 -15.88
CA TYR A 195 -38.46 -8.21 -14.78
C TYR A 195 -37.91 -7.57 -13.51
N LEU A 196 -38.68 -7.52 -12.46
CA LEU A 196 -38.27 -7.06 -11.14
C LEU A 196 -37.69 -8.23 -10.37
N ALA A 197 -36.36 -8.28 -10.30
CA ALA A 197 -35.66 -9.22 -9.43
C ALA A 197 -35.68 -8.71 -8.00
N GLU A 198 -35.41 -9.58 -7.05
CA GLU A 198 -35.25 -9.25 -5.64
C GLU A 198 -34.30 -8.04 -5.44
N ASP A 199 -33.19 -7.98 -6.17
CA ASP A 199 -32.28 -6.84 -6.24
C ASP A 199 -32.39 -6.10 -7.58
N ILE A 200 -32.85 -4.86 -7.55
CA ILE A 200 -32.94 -3.99 -8.74
C ILE A 200 -31.59 -3.28 -8.92
N LYS A 201 -30.75 -3.80 -9.80
CA LYS A 201 -29.40 -3.27 -10.09
C LYS A 201 -29.45 -1.97 -10.91
N ALA A 202 -28.46 -1.10 -10.71
CA ALA A 202 -28.30 0.17 -11.46
C ALA A 202 -28.35 -0.04 -12.99
N LYS A 203 -27.82 -1.13 -13.52
CA LYS A 203 -27.86 -1.47 -14.96
C LYS A 203 -29.28 -1.58 -15.50
N ARG A 204 -30.24 -2.07 -14.70
CA ARG A 204 -31.65 -2.19 -15.09
C ARG A 204 -32.33 -0.82 -15.14
N LEU A 205 -32.10 0.01 -14.12
CA LEU A 205 -32.59 1.40 -14.11
C LEU A 205 -32.04 2.20 -15.29
N LYS A 206 -30.75 2.03 -15.63
CA LYS A 206 -30.14 2.68 -16.79
C LYS A 206 -30.84 2.33 -18.11
N LYS A 207 -31.28 1.08 -18.28
CA LYS A 207 -32.03 0.66 -19.49
C LYS A 207 -33.41 1.38 -19.56
N PHE A 208 -34.11 1.54 -18.46
CA PHE A 208 -35.36 2.26 -18.40
C PHE A 208 -35.18 3.75 -18.67
N ILE A 209 -34.21 4.39 -18.01
CA ILE A 209 -33.82 5.79 -18.25
C ILE A 209 -33.45 6.02 -19.72
N GLY A 210 -32.74 5.10 -20.34
CA GLY A 210 -32.39 5.16 -21.76
C GLY A 210 -33.60 5.22 -22.70
N ARG A 211 -34.72 4.58 -22.36
CA ARG A 211 -35.98 4.72 -23.08
C ARG A 211 -36.62 6.08 -22.83
N LEU A 212 -36.66 6.53 -21.60
CA LEU A 212 -37.23 7.83 -21.24
C LEU A 212 -36.44 9.01 -21.84
N ASN A 213 -35.14 8.83 -22.13
CA ASN A 213 -34.33 9.83 -22.82
C ASN A 213 -34.88 10.20 -24.21
N LYS A 214 -35.55 9.28 -24.91
CA LYS A 214 -36.19 9.57 -26.18
C LYS A 214 -37.38 10.53 -26.01
N ILE A 215 -38.15 10.35 -24.94
CA ILE A 215 -39.26 11.22 -24.58
C ILE A 215 -38.73 12.55 -24.02
N LYS A 216 -37.63 12.55 -23.29
CA LYS A 216 -36.99 13.75 -22.74
C LYS A 216 -36.65 14.78 -23.83
N LEU A 217 -36.27 14.33 -25.02
CA LEU A 217 -35.92 15.23 -26.14
C LEU A 217 -37.14 16.10 -26.59
N THR A 218 -38.38 15.69 -26.30
CA THR A 218 -39.58 16.40 -26.65
C THR A 218 -40.17 17.25 -25.51
N VAL A 219 -39.56 17.19 -24.31
CA VAL A 219 -40.09 17.87 -23.10
C VAL A 219 -39.09 18.89 -22.58
N VAL A 220 -39.52 20.12 -22.40
CA VAL A 220 -38.70 21.17 -21.79
C VAL A 220 -38.65 20.97 -20.28
N PHE A 221 -37.44 20.76 -19.72
CA PHE A 221 -37.21 20.67 -18.29
C PHE A 221 -37.09 22.06 -17.68
N VAL A 222 -37.80 22.29 -16.60
CA VAL A 222 -37.73 23.53 -15.84
C VAL A 222 -36.88 23.35 -14.58
N SER A 223 -36.09 24.37 -14.28
CA SER A 223 -35.24 24.43 -13.07
C SER A 223 -35.44 25.77 -12.36
N GLY A 224 -35.24 25.79 -11.05
CA GLY A 224 -35.36 27.01 -10.22
C GLY A 224 -36.59 27.04 -9.34
N ILE A 225 -36.58 27.98 -8.39
CA ILE A 225 -37.66 28.19 -7.40
C ILE A 225 -38.91 28.79 -8.11
N GLY A 226 -40.10 28.31 -7.74
CA GLY A 226 -41.36 28.82 -8.27
C GLY A 226 -41.83 28.23 -9.62
N LYS A 227 -41.04 27.39 -10.27
CA LYS A 227 -41.41 26.71 -11.52
C LYS A 227 -42.02 25.33 -11.24
N ARG A 228 -43.23 25.06 -11.79
CA ARG A 228 -43.88 23.76 -11.63
C ARG A 228 -43.32 22.75 -12.62
N LYS A 229 -42.73 21.68 -12.08
CA LYS A 229 -42.20 20.55 -12.89
C LYS A 229 -43.36 19.74 -13.47
N THR A 230 -43.20 19.25 -14.70
CA THR A 230 -44.12 18.29 -15.30
C THR A 230 -44.07 16.94 -14.56
N ASP A 231 -45.09 16.11 -14.69
CA ASP A 231 -45.07 14.76 -14.08
C ASP A 231 -43.96 13.90 -14.68
N PHE A 232 -43.69 14.02 -15.99
CA PHE A 232 -42.60 13.37 -16.65
C PHE A 232 -41.24 13.77 -16.05
N GLN A 233 -41.04 15.06 -15.80
CA GLN A 233 -39.77 15.53 -15.22
C GLN A 233 -39.54 14.97 -13.79
N ARG A 234 -40.62 14.91 -12.98
CA ARG A 234 -40.55 14.35 -11.61
C ARG A 234 -40.17 12.87 -11.65
N ASP A 235 -40.85 12.10 -12.51
CA ASP A 235 -40.60 10.66 -12.66
C ASP A 235 -39.17 10.39 -13.16
N TYR A 236 -38.73 11.19 -14.12
CA TYR A 236 -37.38 11.07 -14.67
C TYR A 236 -36.29 11.40 -13.62
N GLU A 237 -36.46 12.49 -12.88
CA GLU A 237 -35.55 12.89 -11.81
C GLU A 237 -35.52 11.86 -10.68
N LEU A 238 -36.65 11.27 -10.32
CA LEU A 238 -36.74 10.20 -9.34
C LEU A 238 -35.98 8.95 -9.77
N LEU A 239 -36.14 8.52 -11.01
CA LEU A 239 -35.41 7.37 -11.57
C LEU A 239 -33.89 7.64 -11.67
N MET A 240 -33.51 8.86 -12.00
CA MET A 240 -32.10 9.26 -12.01
C MET A 240 -31.51 9.25 -10.61
N ASP A 241 -32.21 9.74 -9.60
CA ASP A 241 -31.80 9.70 -8.20
C ASP A 241 -31.60 8.24 -7.71
N TRP A 242 -32.54 7.35 -8.03
CA TRP A 242 -32.41 5.92 -7.72
C TRP A 242 -31.21 5.27 -8.42
N TYR A 243 -31.04 5.58 -9.71
CA TYR A 243 -29.91 5.06 -10.50
C TYR A 243 -28.57 5.50 -9.92
N GLU A 244 -28.42 6.78 -9.60
CA GLU A 244 -27.15 7.31 -9.07
C GLU A 244 -26.86 6.75 -7.67
N LYS A 245 -27.87 6.64 -6.80
CA LYS A 245 -27.74 6.05 -5.47
C LYS A 245 -27.35 4.58 -5.56
N GLU A 246 -28.06 3.76 -6.36
CA GLU A 246 -27.75 2.34 -6.50
C GLU A 246 -26.38 2.12 -7.11
N LYS A 247 -26.03 2.87 -8.17
CA LYS A 247 -24.70 2.85 -8.77
C LYS A 247 -23.59 3.15 -7.75
N LYS A 248 -23.84 4.13 -6.88
CA LYS A 248 -22.91 4.51 -5.81
C LYS A 248 -22.77 3.41 -4.75
N TYR A 249 -23.88 2.76 -4.36
CA TYR A 249 -23.86 1.66 -3.40
C TYR A 249 -23.14 0.44 -3.98
N GLU A 250 -23.43 0.04 -5.20
CA GLU A 250 -22.75 -1.03 -5.92
C GLU A 250 -21.23 -0.76 -6.03
N TYR A 251 -20.85 0.49 -6.31
CA TYR A 251 -19.46 0.90 -6.39
C TYR A 251 -18.72 0.69 -5.05
N TYR A 252 -19.26 1.25 -3.96
CA TYR A 252 -18.61 1.15 -2.66
C TYR A 252 -18.58 -0.28 -2.13
N LEU A 253 -19.66 -1.05 -2.27
CA LEU A 253 -19.70 -2.44 -1.82
C LEU A 253 -18.64 -3.30 -2.54
N ARG A 254 -18.47 -3.10 -3.84
CA ARG A 254 -17.43 -3.77 -4.61
C ARG A 254 -16.01 -3.39 -4.16
N ARG A 255 -15.79 -2.11 -3.82
CA ARG A 255 -14.49 -1.63 -3.33
C ARG A 255 -14.19 -2.08 -1.91
N MET A 256 -15.21 -2.18 -1.08
CA MET A 256 -15.04 -2.61 0.31
C MET A 256 -14.66 -4.08 0.44
N LYS A 257 -15.15 -4.96 -0.43
CA LYS A 257 -15.00 -6.41 -0.27
C LYS A 257 -15.39 -6.84 1.16
N ASP A 258 -14.44 -7.37 1.93
CA ASP A 258 -14.64 -7.82 3.31
C ASP A 258 -14.48 -6.70 4.35
N ARG A 259 -13.98 -5.54 3.95
CA ARG A 259 -13.78 -4.39 4.83
C ARG A 259 -15.11 -3.78 5.30
N ASN A 260 -15.14 -3.28 6.53
CA ASN A 260 -16.31 -2.61 7.12
C ASN A 260 -16.38 -1.09 6.83
N SER A 261 -15.28 -0.51 6.36
CA SER A 261 -15.19 0.93 6.06
C SER A 261 -14.13 1.21 5.01
N LEU A 262 -14.26 2.38 4.36
CA LEU A 262 -13.20 2.96 3.53
C LEU A 262 -13.24 4.49 3.65
N SER A 263 -12.12 5.13 3.29
CA SER A 263 -12.07 6.59 3.10
C SER A 263 -12.46 6.93 1.67
N LYS A 264 -13.15 8.06 1.47
CA LYS A 264 -13.46 8.55 0.11
C LYS A 264 -12.26 9.14 -0.61
N THR A 265 -11.27 9.62 0.15
CA THR A 265 -10.06 10.24 -0.39
C THR A 265 -8.95 9.23 -0.62
N ASP A 266 -8.98 8.12 0.11
CA ASP A 266 -8.09 6.97 -0.08
C ASP A 266 -8.89 5.68 0.13
N GLU A 267 -9.38 5.11 -0.96
CA GLU A 267 -10.23 3.91 -0.92
C GLU A 267 -9.49 2.64 -0.46
N SER A 268 -8.16 2.67 -0.44
CA SER A 268 -7.36 1.55 0.04
C SER A 268 -7.20 1.55 1.55
N ALA A 269 -7.28 2.72 2.20
CA ALA A 269 -7.17 2.83 3.64
C ALA A 269 -8.42 2.32 4.37
N THR A 270 -8.22 1.71 5.53
CA THR A 270 -9.27 1.27 6.45
C THR A 270 -9.24 2.11 7.73
N PHE A 271 -10.40 2.44 8.29
CA PHE A 271 -10.46 3.18 9.55
C PHE A 271 -10.12 2.26 10.72
N MET A 272 -9.08 2.59 11.47
CA MET A 272 -8.60 1.83 12.63
C MET A 272 -8.09 2.76 13.74
N HIS A 273 -7.95 2.23 14.96
CA HIS A 273 -7.29 2.91 16.05
C HIS A 273 -5.77 2.83 15.89
N LEU A 274 -5.09 3.96 16.01
CA LEU A 274 -3.62 4.01 16.02
C LEU A 274 -3.12 3.79 17.45
N LYS A 275 -2.00 3.09 17.61
CA LYS A 275 -1.32 2.91 18.91
C LYS A 275 -0.85 4.25 19.47
N GLU A 276 -0.29 5.10 18.59
CA GLU A 276 0.19 6.43 18.92
C GLU A 276 -0.80 7.50 18.43
N ASP A 277 -1.86 7.71 19.19
CA ASP A 277 -2.74 8.86 18.96
C ASP A 277 -2.24 10.05 19.79
N HIS A 278 -1.65 11.04 19.12
CA HIS A 278 -1.15 12.25 19.77
C HIS A 278 -2.20 12.99 20.61
N MET A 279 -3.48 12.84 20.23
CA MET A 279 -4.59 13.46 20.94
C MET A 279 -5.16 12.58 22.07
N ARG A 280 -4.73 11.31 22.18
CA ARG A 280 -5.20 10.30 23.14
C ARG A 280 -6.73 10.19 23.27
N ASN A 281 -7.44 10.47 22.17
CA ASN A 281 -8.90 10.47 22.13
C ASN A 281 -9.48 9.21 21.49
N SER A 282 -8.64 8.22 21.19
CA SER A 282 -9.03 6.95 20.55
C SER A 282 -9.80 7.13 19.23
N GLN A 283 -9.53 8.22 18.52
CA GLN A 283 -10.21 8.52 17.26
C GLN A 283 -9.83 7.49 16.19
N LEU A 284 -10.83 7.02 15.45
CA LEU A 284 -10.60 6.21 14.24
C LEU A 284 -10.01 7.09 13.14
N LYS A 285 -8.87 6.66 12.59
CA LYS A 285 -8.21 7.31 11.47
C LYS A 285 -8.06 6.35 10.29
N PRO A 286 -8.11 6.86 9.03
CA PRO A 286 -7.78 6.04 7.88
C PRO A 286 -6.31 5.63 7.98
N ALA A 287 -6.03 4.33 7.93
CA ALA A 287 -4.69 3.80 8.14
C ALA A 287 -4.49 2.47 7.41
N TYR A 288 -3.23 2.07 7.36
CA TYR A 288 -2.77 0.79 6.87
C TYR A 288 -2.14 0.02 8.03
N ASN A 289 -2.38 -1.28 8.08
CA ASN A 289 -1.71 -2.18 8.99
C ASN A 289 -0.55 -2.84 8.23
N ILE A 290 0.68 -2.45 8.58
CA ILE A 290 1.90 -2.95 7.94
C ILE A 290 2.50 -4.01 8.84
N GLN A 291 2.68 -5.20 8.30
CA GLN A 291 3.37 -6.30 8.95
C GLN A 291 4.81 -6.36 8.46
N ILE A 292 5.74 -6.55 9.38
CA ILE A 292 7.17 -6.66 9.10
C ILE A 292 7.66 -7.96 9.72
N ALA A 293 8.45 -8.71 8.97
CA ALA A 293 9.12 -9.90 9.44
C ALA A 293 10.63 -9.69 9.42
N VAL A 294 11.29 -10.07 10.51
CA VAL A 294 12.72 -9.87 10.76
C VAL A 294 13.36 -11.20 11.11
N ASP A 295 14.49 -11.51 10.48
CA ASP A 295 15.39 -12.62 10.79
C ASP A 295 16.82 -12.07 10.92
N ALA A 296 17.51 -12.38 12.02
CA ALA A 296 18.91 -11.97 12.27
C ALA A 296 19.17 -10.47 11.99
N GLU A 297 18.29 -9.58 12.49
CA GLU A 297 18.37 -8.10 12.31
C GLU A 297 18.01 -7.61 10.90
N CYS A 298 17.76 -8.50 9.93
CA CYS A 298 17.37 -8.15 8.58
C CYS A 298 15.85 -8.22 8.39
N ILE A 299 15.26 -7.21 7.75
CA ILE A 299 13.87 -7.28 7.30
C ILE A 299 13.81 -8.27 6.12
N VAL A 300 13.09 -9.37 6.30
CA VAL A 300 12.95 -10.42 5.27
C VAL A 300 11.63 -10.38 4.52
N ALA A 301 10.60 -9.78 5.09
CA ALA A 301 9.32 -9.59 4.40
C ALA A 301 8.55 -8.39 4.96
N THR A 302 7.72 -7.80 4.11
CA THR A 302 6.76 -6.77 4.49
C THR A 302 5.43 -7.01 3.76
N GLU A 303 4.30 -6.67 4.42
CA GLU A 303 2.99 -6.73 3.79
C GLU A 303 2.06 -5.65 4.35
N ILE A 304 1.18 -5.14 3.50
CA ILE A 304 0.19 -4.14 3.86
C ILE A 304 -1.18 -4.81 3.93
N PHE A 305 -1.78 -4.82 5.12
CA PHE A 305 -3.09 -5.36 5.35
C PHE A 305 -4.14 -4.28 5.57
N ASN A 306 -5.36 -4.56 5.13
CA ASN A 306 -6.53 -3.75 5.43
C ASN A 306 -7.22 -4.16 6.74
N GLU A 307 -6.74 -5.24 7.36
CA GLU A 307 -7.25 -5.76 8.62
C GLU A 307 -6.83 -4.87 9.79
N ARG A 308 -7.78 -4.67 10.72
CA ARG A 308 -7.55 -3.84 11.91
C ARG A 308 -6.79 -4.56 13.01
N ASN A 309 -6.96 -5.88 13.06
CA ASN A 309 -6.41 -6.76 14.09
C ASN A 309 -5.29 -7.60 13.52
N ASP A 310 -4.20 -7.68 14.25
CA ASP A 310 -3.02 -8.43 13.85
C ASP A 310 -3.24 -9.94 13.83
N VAL A 311 -4.19 -10.44 14.63
CA VAL A 311 -4.62 -11.85 14.66
C VAL A 311 -4.88 -12.44 13.28
N HIS A 312 -5.60 -11.70 12.42
CA HIS A 312 -5.99 -12.18 11.10
C HIS A 312 -4.92 -11.97 10.02
N THR A 313 -3.83 -11.28 10.34
CA THR A 313 -2.73 -11.02 9.40
C THR A 313 -1.65 -12.06 9.46
N PHE A 314 -1.48 -12.76 10.58
CA PHE A 314 -0.34 -13.63 10.83
C PHE A 314 -0.26 -14.81 9.86
N VAL A 315 -1.27 -15.65 9.80
CA VAL A 315 -1.28 -16.81 8.90
C VAL A 315 -1.16 -16.41 7.41
N PRO A 316 -1.91 -15.42 6.89
CA PRO A 316 -1.73 -14.97 5.52
C PRO A 316 -0.31 -14.45 5.24
N PHE A 317 0.31 -13.76 6.19
CA PHE A 317 1.66 -13.23 6.06
C PHE A 317 2.70 -14.35 6.04
N MET A 318 2.60 -15.33 6.94
CA MET A 318 3.48 -16.50 6.97
C MET A 318 3.41 -17.32 5.67
N ARG A 319 2.21 -17.55 5.15
CA ARG A 319 2.00 -18.23 3.85
C ARG A 319 2.65 -17.46 2.70
N LYS A 320 2.59 -16.13 2.74
CA LYS A 320 3.23 -15.28 1.73
C LYS A 320 4.75 -15.44 1.78
N ILE A 321 5.36 -15.37 2.98
CA ILE A 321 6.80 -15.54 3.19
C ILE A 321 7.26 -16.90 2.66
N GLU A 322 6.60 -17.97 3.06
CA GLU A 322 6.93 -19.33 2.61
C GLU A 322 6.83 -19.46 1.08
N LYS A 323 5.78 -18.91 0.48
CA LYS A 323 5.58 -18.93 -0.97
C LYS A 323 6.66 -18.14 -1.73
N GLN A 324 7.08 -16.99 -1.20
CA GLN A 324 7.99 -16.07 -1.90
C GLN A 324 9.45 -16.42 -1.71
N LEU A 325 9.84 -16.81 -0.51
CA LEU A 325 11.23 -17.09 -0.17
C LEU A 325 11.57 -18.59 -0.19
N GLY A 326 10.57 -19.47 -0.18
CA GLY A 326 10.79 -20.90 -0.03
C GLY A 326 11.39 -21.27 1.34
N ILE A 327 11.30 -20.37 2.32
CA ILE A 327 11.81 -20.57 3.67
C ILE A 327 10.65 -20.86 4.62
N LYS A 328 10.76 -21.97 5.32
CA LYS A 328 9.81 -22.34 6.38
C LYS A 328 10.46 -22.14 7.74
N TYR A 329 10.08 -21.07 8.41
CA TYR A 329 10.62 -20.74 9.73
C TYR A 329 10.03 -21.66 10.81
N MET A 330 10.90 -22.26 11.61
CA MET A 330 10.49 -23.20 12.65
C MET A 330 9.88 -22.49 13.86
N TYR A 331 10.40 -21.31 14.21
CA TYR A 331 10.01 -20.55 15.41
C TYR A 331 9.50 -19.15 15.05
N PRO A 332 8.28 -19.04 14.50
CA PRO A 332 7.66 -17.73 14.31
C PRO A 332 7.31 -17.12 15.67
N THR A 333 7.80 -15.91 15.92
CA THR A 333 7.66 -15.17 17.18
C THR A 333 6.85 -13.90 16.93
N ALA A 334 5.85 -13.67 17.77
CA ALA A 334 4.98 -12.49 17.67
C ALA A 334 4.48 -12.02 19.05
N ASP A 335 3.94 -10.81 19.12
CA ASP A 335 3.37 -10.25 20.34
C ASP A 335 1.99 -10.84 20.67
N ALA A 336 1.40 -10.43 21.81
CA ALA A 336 0.10 -10.89 22.27
C ALA A 336 -1.07 -10.50 21.34
N GLY A 337 -0.87 -9.54 20.45
CA GLY A 337 -1.87 -9.13 19.46
C GLY A 337 -2.17 -10.19 18.40
N TYR A 338 -1.32 -11.21 18.28
CA TYR A 338 -1.47 -12.31 17.33
C TYR A 338 -2.03 -13.59 17.95
N GLU A 339 -2.29 -13.61 19.26
CA GLU A 339 -2.76 -14.80 19.94
C GLU A 339 -4.16 -15.19 19.49
N SER A 340 -4.31 -16.39 18.93
CA SER A 340 -5.61 -17.03 18.66
C SER A 340 -5.45 -18.54 18.50
N GLU A 341 -6.52 -19.28 18.79
CA GLU A 341 -6.58 -20.72 18.58
C GLU A 341 -6.33 -21.08 17.10
N GLU A 342 -6.86 -20.30 16.17
CA GLU A 342 -6.68 -20.47 14.72
C GLU A 342 -5.19 -20.38 14.33
N ASN A 343 -4.45 -19.40 14.87
CA ASN A 343 -3.04 -19.23 14.60
C ASN A 343 -2.22 -20.40 15.19
N TYR A 344 -2.47 -20.82 16.42
CA TYR A 344 -1.79 -21.98 17.01
C TYR A 344 -2.06 -23.25 16.20
N THR A 345 -3.32 -23.54 15.88
CA THR A 345 -3.70 -24.72 15.08
C THR A 345 -3.02 -24.73 13.71
N TYR A 346 -2.90 -23.57 13.07
CA TYR A 346 -2.20 -23.46 11.79
C TYR A 346 -0.74 -23.89 11.93
N PHE A 347 -0.02 -23.37 12.91
CA PHE A 347 1.40 -23.66 13.09
C PHE A 347 1.64 -25.13 13.52
N GLU A 348 0.82 -25.67 14.40
CA GLU A 348 0.89 -27.08 14.80
C GLU A 348 0.71 -28.00 13.59
N ASN A 349 -0.32 -27.75 12.78
CA ASN A 349 -0.58 -28.53 11.55
C ASN A 349 0.56 -28.45 10.54
N ASN A 350 1.31 -27.35 10.54
CA ASN A 350 2.49 -27.16 9.69
C ASN A 350 3.80 -27.65 10.34
N GLY A 351 3.76 -28.17 11.56
CA GLY A 351 4.95 -28.64 12.29
C GLY A 351 5.89 -27.50 12.71
N GLN A 352 5.35 -26.28 12.87
CA GLN A 352 6.07 -25.12 13.37
C GLN A 352 5.76 -24.91 14.85
N LYS A 353 6.66 -24.29 15.57
CA LYS A 353 6.53 -24.03 17.02
C LYS A 353 6.42 -22.53 17.26
N PRO A 354 5.23 -21.94 17.24
CA PRO A 354 5.06 -20.51 17.40
C PRO A 354 5.41 -20.04 18.81
N CYS A 355 6.13 -18.95 18.92
CA CYS A 355 6.46 -18.26 20.16
C CYS A 355 5.61 -16.98 20.26
N ILE A 356 4.30 -17.12 20.52
CA ILE A 356 3.38 -15.99 20.68
C ILE A 356 3.26 -15.66 22.16
N LYS A 357 3.45 -14.38 22.52
CA LYS A 357 3.27 -13.92 23.89
C LYS A 357 1.79 -14.09 24.29
N PRO A 358 1.47 -14.81 25.38
CA PRO A 358 0.07 -14.95 25.83
C PRO A 358 -0.53 -13.58 26.21
N ALA A 359 -1.79 -13.34 25.87
CA ALA A 359 -2.51 -12.10 26.16
C ALA A 359 -2.61 -11.82 27.68
N ASN A 360 -2.67 -12.88 28.49
CA ASN A 360 -2.72 -12.80 29.95
C ASN A 360 -1.33 -12.81 30.61
N TYR A 361 -0.24 -12.77 29.86
CA TYR A 361 1.15 -12.90 30.37
C TYR A 361 1.47 -11.94 31.52
N GLU A 362 1.06 -10.68 31.41
CA GLU A 362 1.30 -9.70 32.47
C GLU A 362 0.41 -9.99 33.72
N GLN A 363 -0.78 -10.53 33.51
CA GLN A 363 -1.67 -10.94 34.61
C GLN A 363 -1.11 -12.15 35.37
N THR A 364 -0.47 -13.11 34.66
CA THR A 364 0.13 -14.29 35.27
C THR A 364 1.26 -13.95 36.24
N LYS A 365 1.91 -12.81 36.08
CA LYS A 365 2.96 -12.32 37.00
C LYS A 365 2.39 -11.77 38.29
N THR A 366 1.10 -11.41 38.32
CA THR A 366 0.49 -10.79 39.51
C THR A 366 0.32 -11.79 40.63
N ARG A 367 0.50 -11.34 41.89
CA ARG A 367 0.29 -12.16 43.08
C ARG A 367 -1.15 -12.71 43.16
N LYS A 368 -2.13 -11.93 42.68
CA LYS A 368 -3.54 -12.35 42.65
C LYS A 368 -3.73 -13.58 41.76
N TYR A 369 -3.23 -13.56 40.56
CA TYR A 369 -3.35 -14.68 39.60
C TYR A 369 -2.67 -15.95 40.13
N LYS A 370 -1.45 -15.81 40.66
CA LYS A 370 -0.73 -16.95 41.29
C LYS A 370 -1.50 -17.56 42.47
N ASN A 371 -2.15 -16.74 43.28
CA ASN A 371 -2.97 -17.21 44.38
C ASN A 371 -4.25 -17.89 43.87
N ASP A 372 -4.88 -17.42 42.82
CA ASP A 372 -6.10 -18.01 42.25
C ASP A 372 -5.82 -19.38 41.60
N ILE A 373 -4.69 -19.54 40.88
CA ILE A 373 -4.27 -20.86 40.37
C ILE A 373 -3.97 -21.83 41.52
N GLY A 374 -3.23 -21.40 42.54
CA GLY A 374 -2.95 -22.23 43.70
C GLY A 374 -4.22 -22.72 44.41
N ARG A 375 -5.30 -21.92 44.43
CA ARG A 375 -6.62 -22.32 44.94
C ARG A 375 -7.31 -23.30 44.00
N ALA A 376 -7.22 -23.15 42.68
CA ALA A 376 -7.82 -24.08 41.74
C ALA A 376 -7.14 -25.46 41.82
N GLU A 377 -5.83 -25.51 41.89
CA GLU A 377 -5.08 -26.76 42.08
C GLU A 377 -5.37 -27.44 43.43
N SER A 378 -5.53 -26.64 44.50
CA SER A 378 -5.92 -27.17 45.82
C SER A 378 -7.37 -27.64 45.85
N GLY A 379 -8.27 -27.01 45.07
CA GLY A 379 -9.67 -27.42 44.94
C GLY A 379 -9.88 -28.75 44.20
N VAL A 380 -8.99 -29.10 43.30
CA VAL A 380 -9.03 -30.40 42.58
C VAL A 380 -8.54 -31.52 43.47
N LYS A 381 -7.64 -31.27 44.41
CA LYS A 381 -7.13 -32.28 45.38
C LYS A 381 -8.14 -32.64 46.48
N THR A 382 -9.20 -31.86 46.64
CA THR A 382 -10.24 -32.13 47.68
C THR A 382 -11.48 -32.85 47.16
N LYS A 383 -11.48 -33.29 45.90
CA LYS A 383 -12.60 -34.03 45.27
C LYS A 383 -12.24 -35.45 44.83
N ASN A 384 -11.14 -36.00 45.33
CA ASN A 384 -10.84 -37.44 45.21
C ASN A 384 -10.96 -38.16 46.54
#